data_1f9306e9c647839463304aa890cc5d2f
#
_entry.id   1f9306e9c647839463304aa890cc5d2f
#
_cell.length_a   1.000
_cell.length_b   1.000
_cell.length_c   1.000
_cell.angle_alpha   90.00
_cell.angle_beta   90.00
_cell.angle_gamma   90.00
#
_symmetry.space_group_name_H-M   'P 1'
#
loop_
_entity.id
_entity.type
_entity.pdbx_description
1 polymer ?
#
loop_
_entity_poly.entity_id
_entity_poly.type
_entity_poly.pdbx_seq_one_letter_code
_entity_poly.pdbx_strand_id
1 'polypeptide(L)'
;MENKDIFDQVLQYVMTVTDEEFADLSVGTLAHSFNVDRCKLSRQFKRHTGLTLEDFLFREKMARAAFLLKGQKDIKVKEVSKKIGFCTSDYFIRRFRDYYGIVPGRYRELKTRCLGK
;
A
#
# COMPACT_ATOMS: atom_id res chain seq x y z
N MET A 1 -1.21 -19.24 18.96
CA MET A 1 -1.33 -19.99 17.74
C MET A 1 -2.34 -19.38 16.78
N GLU A 2 -3.60 -19.34 17.16
CA GLU A 2 -4.62 -18.79 16.29
C GLU A 2 -4.35 -17.35 15.91
N ASN A 3 -3.90 -16.55 16.87
CA ASN A 3 -3.62 -15.15 16.61
C ASN A 3 -2.52 -15.01 15.56
N LYS A 4 -1.52 -15.87 15.69
CA LYS A 4 -0.42 -15.85 14.73
C LYS A 4 -0.89 -16.30 13.36
N ASP A 5 -1.76 -17.29 13.33
CA ASP A 5 -2.28 -17.77 12.05
C ASP A 5 -3.07 -16.68 11.34
N ILE A 6 -3.92 -15.96 12.07
CA ILE A 6 -4.68 -14.87 11.48
C ILE A 6 -3.76 -13.77 11.00
N PHE A 7 -2.75 -13.45 11.79
CA PHE A 7 -1.78 -12.43 11.42
C PHE A 7 -1.08 -12.82 10.12
N ASP A 8 -0.61 -14.06 10.03
CA ASP A 8 0.06 -14.55 8.83
C ASP A 8 -0.87 -14.52 7.63
N GLN A 9 -2.11 -14.90 7.82
CA GLN A 9 -3.09 -14.91 6.74
C GLN A 9 -3.36 -13.52 6.21
N VAL A 10 -3.53 -12.55 7.10
CA VAL A 10 -3.76 -11.17 6.69
C VAL A 10 -2.55 -10.65 5.92
N LEU A 11 -1.37 -10.87 6.45
CA LEU A 11 -0.15 -10.42 5.82
C LEU A 11 0.00 -11.00 4.42
N GLN A 12 -0.18 -12.30 4.30
CA GLN A 12 -0.05 -12.97 3.03
C GLN A 12 -1.11 -12.50 2.04
N TYR A 13 -2.34 -12.33 2.51
CA TYR A 13 -3.42 -11.87 1.65
C TYR A 13 -3.12 -10.49 1.08
N VAL A 14 -2.67 -9.56 1.94
CA VAL A 14 -2.36 -8.21 1.49
C VAL A 14 -1.23 -8.20 0.48
N MET A 15 -0.24 -9.06 0.69
CA MET A 15 0.93 -9.09 -0.20
C MET A 15 0.65 -9.73 -1.55
N THR A 16 -0.41 -10.50 -1.66
CA THR A 16 -0.66 -11.28 -2.88
C THR A 16 -1.83 -10.82 -3.71
N VAL A 17 -2.70 -9.95 -3.17
CA VAL A 17 -3.84 -9.48 -3.95
C VAL A 17 -3.38 -8.56 -5.07
N THR A 18 -4.19 -8.50 -6.13
CA THR A 18 -3.91 -7.59 -7.24
C THR A 18 -4.07 -6.15 -6.80
N ASP A 19 -3.57 -5.24 -7.61
CA ASP A 19 -3.71 -3.82 -7.32
C ASP A 19 -5.17 -3.41 -7.25
N GLU A 20 -6.00 -3.97 -8.11
CA GLU A 20 -7.44 -3.69 -8.10
C GLU A 20 -8.07 -4.09 -6.78
N GLU A 21 -7.78 -5.29 -6.35
CA GLU A 21 -8.32 -5.80 -5.10
C GLU A 21 -7.78 -5.03 -3.91
N PHE A 22 -6.49 -4.72 -3.98
CA PHE A 22 -5.86 -3.98 -2.90
C PHE A 22 -6.46 -2.59 -2.72
N ALA A 23 -6.88 -1.96 -3.82
CA ALA A 23 -7.43 -0.62 -3.75
C ALA A 23 -8.66 -0.53 -2.83
N ASP A 24 -9.37 -1.64 -2.68
CA ASP A 24 -10.56 -1.69 -1.83
C ASP A 24 -10.27 -2.12 -0.39
N LEU A 25 -9.03 -2.43 -0.08
CA LEU A 25 -8.70 -2.92 1.25
C LEU A 25 -8.62 -1.80 2.27
N SER A 26 -9.12 -2.10 3.45
CA SER A 26 -9.01 -1.23 4.61
C SER A 26 -8.98 -2.13 5.84
N VAL A 27 -8.71 -1.53 6.99
CA VAL A 27 -8.75 -2.31 8.22
C VAL A 27 -10.13 -2.94 8.41
N GLY A 28 -11.17 -2.17 8.08
CA GLY A 28 -12.53 -2.67 8.21
C GLY A 28 -12.85 -3.84 7.29
N THR A 29 -12.46 -3.72 6.01
CA THR A 29 -12.75 -4.80 5.08
C THR A 29 -11.94 -6.05 5.40
N LEU A 30 -10.71 -5.89 5.85
CA LEU A 30 -9.89 -7.03 6.24
C LEU A 30 -10.48 -7.73 7.46
N ALA A 31 -10.89 -6.95 8.47
CA ALA A 31 -11.49 -7.53 9.65
C ALA A 31 -12.75 -8.30 9.29
N HIS A 32 -13.53 -7.75 8.40
CA HIS A 32 -14.74 -8.41 7.95
C HIS A 32 -14.43 -9.71 7.22
N SER A 33 -13.46 -9.67 6.32
CA SER A 33 -13.08 -10.83 5.52
C SER A 33 -12.58 -11.98 6.37
N PHE A 34 -11.86 -11.67 7.43
CA PHE A 34 -11.32 -12.70 8.31
C PHE A 34 -12.19 -12.95 9.53
N ASN A 35 -13.35 -12.28 9.57
CA ASN A 35 -14.33 -12.48 10.64
C ASN A 35 -13.73 -12.25 12.01
N VAL A 36 -13.03 -11.15 12.18
CA VAL A 36 -12.43 -10.78 13.47
C VAL A 36 -12.79 -9.34 13.77
N ASP A 37 -12.68 -9.00 15.06
CA ASP A 37 -12.95 -7.63 15.50
C ASP A 37 -11.89 -6.70 14.94
N ARG A 38 -12.35 -5.56 14.44
CA ARG A 38 -11.47 -4.57 13.82
C ARG A 38 -10.41 -4.05 14.80
N CYS A 39 -10.84 -3.70 16.01
CA CYS A 39 -9.90 -3.18 17.00
C CYS A 39 -8.90 -4.23 17.43
N LYS A 40 -9.39 -5.45 17.58
CA LYS A 40 -8.53 -6.56 17.98
C LYS A 40 -7.47 -6.85 16.91
N LEU A 41 -7.90 -6.86 15.65
CA LEU A 41 -6.98 -7.09 14.56
C LEU A 41 -5.89 -6.03 14.52
N SER A 42 -6.28 -4.76 14.62
CA SER A 42 -5.33 -3.66 14.61
C SER A 42 -4.33 -3.77 15.75
N ARG A 43 -4.84 -4.08 16.93
CA ARG A 43 -4.00 -4.17 18.13
C ARG A 43 -2.98 -5.29 18.01
N GLN A 44 -3.44 -6.45 17.54
CA GLN A 44 -2.55 -7.59 17.42
C GLN A 44 -1.54 -7.38 16.31
N PHE A 45 -1.95 -6.75 15.23
CA PHE A 45 -1.03 -6.47 14.15
C PHE A 45 0.10 -5.56 14.63
N LYS A 46 -0.24 -4.53 15.38
CA LYS A 46 0.77 -3.63 15.93
C LYS A 46 1.71 -4.34 16.89
N ARG A 47 1.14 -5.25 17.69
CA ARG A 47 1.94 -5.99 18.64
C ARG A 47 3.00 -6.86 17.94
N HIS A 48 2.64 -7.44 16.81
CA HIS A 48 3.55 -8.34 16.10
C HIS A 48 4.56 -7.63 15.22
N THR A 49 4.17 -6.48 14.65
CA THR A 49 5.01 -5.80 13.67
C THR A 49 5.58 -4.49 14.13
N GLY A 50 4.98 -3.88 15.16
CA GLY A 50 5.34 -2.54 15.57
C GLY A 50 4.64 -1.45 14.78
N LEU A 51 3.87 -1.83 13.76
CA LEU A 51 3.11 -0.90 12.92
C LEU A 51 1.63 -1.13 13.11
N THR A 52 0.84 -0.05 13.00
CA THR A 52 -0.59 -0.25 12.91
C THR A 52 -0.91 -0.88 11.57
N LEU A 53 -2.04 -1.55 11.49
CA LEU A 53 -2.46 -2.14 10.22
C LEU A 53 -2.68 -1.04 9.17
N GLU A 54 -3.18 0.11 9.61
CA GLU A 54 -3.37 1.23 8.69
C GLU A 54 -2.05 1.70 8.10
N ASP A 55 -1.02 1.81 8.93
CA ASP A 55 0.30 2.20 8.45
C ASP A 55 0.86 1.16 7.49
N PHE A 56 0.66 -0.10 7.80
CA PHE A 56 1.12 -1.16 6.93
C PHE A 56 0.44 -1.09 5.56
N LEU A 57 -0.86 -0.88 5.55
CA LEU A 57 -1.59 -0.76 4.29
C LEU A 57 -1.13 0.47 3.50
N PHE A 58 -0.87 1.56 4.19
CA PHE A 58 -0.37 2.76 3.53
C PHE A 58 0.99 2.51 2.90
N ARG A 59 1.88 1.85 3.64
CA ARG A 59 3.20 1.53 3.10
C ARG A 59 3.09 0.64 1.87
N GLU A 60 2.17 -0.30 1.91
CA GLU A 60 1.96 -1.18 0.77
C GLU A 60 1.43 -0.40 -0.42
N LYS A 61 0.55 0.58 -0.18
CA LYS A 61 0.07 1.44 -1.25
C LYS A 61 1.23 2.17 -1.91
N MET A 62 2.11 2.73 -1.10
CA MET A 62 3.26 3.46 -1.62
C MET A 62 4.19 2.55 -2.38
N ALA A 63 4.42 1.34 -1.87
CA ALA A 63 5.29 0.39 -2.55
C ALA A 63 4.72 0.00 -3.90
N ARG A 64 3.41 -0.25 -3.96
CA ARG A 64 2.77 -0.62 -5.23
C ARG A 64 2.80 0.53 -6.22
N ALA A 65 2.59 1.76 -5.73
CA ALA A 65 2.67 2.93 -6.59
C ALA A 65 4.07 3.09 -7.17
N ALA A 66 5.07 2.94 -6.32
CA ALA A 66 6.47 3.05 -6.77
C ALA A 66 6.80 1.98 -7.80
N PHE A 67 6.31 0.78 -7.59
CA PHE A 67 6.53 -0.32 -8.51
C PHE A 67 5.92 -0.02 -9.88
N LEU A 68 4.70 0.52 -9.89
CA LEU A 68 4.04 0.87 -11.15
C LEU A 68 4.79 1.98 -11.88
N LEU A 69 5.24 2.99 -11.14
CA LEU A 69 5.97 4.09 -11.74
C LEU A 69 7.29 3.62 -12.35
N LYS A 70 7.93 2.68 -11.69
CA LYS A 70 9.20 2.13 -12.15
C LYS A 70 9.02 1.20 -13.34
N GLY A 71 8.00 0.36 -13.28
CA GLY A 71 7.82 -0.70 -14.24
C GLY A 71 7.09 -0.31 -15.50
N GLN A 72 6.30 0.75 -15.46
CA GLN A 72 5.52 1.18 -16.60
C GLN A 72 5.82 2.65 -16.90
N LYS A 73 6.71 2.88 -17.84
CA LYS A 73 7.17 4.22 -18.15
C LYS A 73 6.04 5.14 -18.62
N ASP A 74 5.08 4.58 -19.32
CA ASP A 74 4.04 5.38 -19.94
C ASP A 74 2.83 5.59 -19.05
N ILE A 75 2.78 4.92 -17.90
CA ILE A 75 1.64 5.08 -17.03
C ILE A 75 1.63 6.47 -16.42
N LYS A 76 0.48 7.10 -16.45
CA LYS A 76 0.34 8.46 -15.91
C LYS A 76 0.20 8.39 -14.40
N VAL A 77 0.70 9.43 -13.73
CA VAL A 77 0.57 9.53 -12.27
C VAL A 77 -0.90 9.42 -11.88
N LYS A 78 -1.78 10.03 -12.65
CA LYS A 78 -3.20 9.97 -12.41
C LYS A 78 -3.72 8.53 -12.45
N GLU A 79 -3.21 7.75 -13.38
CA GLU A 79 -3.60 6.35 -13.50
C GLU A 79 -3.11 5.52 -12.33
N VAL A 80 -1.89 5.79 -11.88
CA VAL A 80 -1.35 5.11 -10.71
C VAL A 80 -2.21 5.39 -9.49
N SER A 81 -2.55 6.66 -9.30
CA SER A 81 -3.39 7.07 -8.20
C SER A 81 -4.70 6.28 -8.17
N LYS A 82 -5.33 6.17 -9.34
CA LYS A 82 -6.59 5.48 -9.47
C LYS A 82 -6.46 3.99 -9.19
N LYS A 83 -5.44 3.38 -9.73
CA LYS A 83 -5.21 1.95 -9.55
C LYS A 83 -4.98 1.58 -8.09
N ILE A 84 -4.32 2.45 -7.35
CA ILE A 84 -3.99 2.18 -5.95
C ILE A 84 -5.16 2.49 -5.03
N GLY A 85 -6.14 3.26 -5.52
CA GLY A 85 -7.33 3.51 -4.73
C GLY A 85 -7.38 4.85 -4.03
N PHE A 86 -6.62 5.83 -4.51
CA PHE A 86 -6.70 7.17 -3.97
C PHE A 86 -7.87 7.92 -4.58
N CYS A 87 -8.50 8.76 -3.79
CA CYS A 87 -9.66 9.52 -4.25
C CYS A 87 -9.29 10.51 -5.34
N THR A 88 -8.18 11.19 -5.19
CA THR A 88 -7.72 12.16 -6.17
C THR A 88 -6.23 12.01 -6.40
N SER A 89 -5.79 12.43 -7.58
CA SER A 89 -4.36 12.40 -7.87
C SER A 89 -3.61 13.44 -7.05
N ASP A 90 -4.25 14.57 -6.74
CA ASP A 90 -3.61 15.58 -5.90
C ASP A 90 -3.25 15.04 -4.53
N TYR A 91 -4.18 14.32 -3.93
CA TYR A 91 -3.95 13.73 -2.62
C TYR A 91 -2.84 12.68 -2.70
N PHE A 92 -2.87 11.85 -3.74
CA PHE A 92 -1.85 10.84 -3.95
C PHE A 92 -0.46 11.48 -4.08
N ILE A 93 -0.36 12.52 -4.90
CA ILE A 93 0.90 13.19 -5.14
C ILE A 93 1.46 13.74 -3.83
N ARG A 94 0.62 14.36 -3.04
CA ARG A 94 1.04 14.91 -1.76
C ARG A 94 1.51 13.83 -0.80
N ARG A 95 0.73 12.75 -0.69
CA ARG A 95 1.10 11.66 0.22
C ARG A 95 2.36 10.94 -0.23
N PHE A 96 2.52 10.75 -1.54
CA PHE A 96 3.71 10.13 -2.08
C PHE A 96 4.94 11.00 -1.79
N ARG A 97 4.81 12.29 -2.00
CA ARG A 97 5.92 13.20 -1.72
C ARG A 97 6.29 13.19 -0.24
N ASP A 98 5.28 13.17 0.63
CA ASP A 98 5.54 13.13 2.07
C ASP A 98 6.27 11.85 2.47
N TYR A 99 5.95 10.76 1.81
CA TYR A 99 6.53 9.47 2.16
C TYR A 99 7.93 9.26 1.58
N TYR A 100 8.11 9.59 0.31
CA TYR A 100 9.38 9.35 -0.38
C TYR A 100 10.26 10.59 -0.50
N GLY A 101 9.74 11.75 -0.17
CA GLY A 101 10.50 12.99 -0.26
C GLY A 101 10.45 13.66 -1.62
N ILE A 102 9.90 13.03 -2.64
CA ILE A 102 9.78 13.61 -3.96
C ILE A 102 8.43 13.23 -4.57
N VAL A 103 7.98 14.02 -5.53
CA VAL A 103 6.71 13.75 -6.19
C VAL A 103 6.85 12.55 -7.14
N PRO A 104 5.74 11.86 -7.43
CA PRO A 104 5.81 10.63 -8.23
C PRO A 104 6.47 10.80 -9.59
N GLY A 105 6.20 11.91 -10.26
CA GLY A 105 6.79 12.15 -11.57
C GLY A 105 8.30 12.21 -11.51
N ARG A 106 8.83 12.90 -10.49
CA ARG A 106 10.26 12.99 -10.29
C ARG A 106 10.85 11.67 -9.84
N TYR A 107 10.12 10.96 -9.02
CA TYR A 107 10.56 9.66 -8.55
C TYR A 107 10.82 8.71 -9.73
N ARG A 108 9.93 8.71 -10.69
CA ARG A 108 10.09 7.88 -11.88
C ARG A 108 11.39 8.19 -12.60
N GLU A 109 11.64 9.46 -12.79
CA GLU A 109 12.84 9.91 -13.50
C GLU A 109 14.12 9.56 -12.75
N LEU A 110 14.10 9.79 -11.44
CA LEU A 110 15.27 9.49 -10.62
C LEU A 110 15.60 8.02 -10.61
N LYS A 111 14.56 7.20 -10.50
CA LYS A 111 14.76 5.75 -10.48
C LYS A 111 15.36 5.26 -11.79
N THR A 112 14.83 5.76 -12.88
CA THR A 112 15.33 5.39 -14.19
C THR A 112 16.80 5.80 -14.32
N ARG A 113 17.11 7.01 -13.88
CA ARG A 113 18.46 7.53 -13.95
C ARG A 113 19.42 6.70 -13.10
N CYS A 114 19.00 6.36 -11.89
CA CYS A 114 19.82 5.54 -11.01
C CYS A 114 20.08 4.18 -11.61
N LEU A 115 19.08 3.60 -12.21
CA LEU A 115 19.22 2.29 -12.83
C LEU A 115 20.05 2.37 -14.12
N GLY A 116 20.05 3.51 -14.75
CA GLY A 116 20.79 3.70 -15.97
C GLY A 116 22.29 3.71 -15.79
N LYS A 117 22.73 3.76 -14.55
CA LYS A 117 24.18 3.70 -14.29
C LYS A 117 24.76 2.31 -14.48
#